data_e6e0bf99a508723543756bc2136b6288
#
_entry.id   e6e0bf99a508723543756bc2136b6288
#
_cell.length_a   1.000
_cell.length_b   1.000
_cell.length_c   1.000
_cell.angle_alpha   90.00
_cell.angle_beta   90.00
_cell.angle_gamma   90.00
#
_symmetry.space_group_name_H-M   'P 1'
#
loop_
_entity.id
_entity.type
_entity.pdbx_description
1 polymer ?
#
loop_
_entity_poly.entity_id
_entity_poly.type
_entity_poly.pdbx_seq_one_letter_code
_entity_poly.pdbx_strand_id
1 'polypeptide(L)'
;MAVKTLQTVENALAVLEVVAELQPIGVSALARHMNMDKNTAQRILITLGASGYIQKQNQGTAWELTPRVLSLSNRVAVNLRNSARHQLQELSQVIGETALLWQFTFDGTDLNATLLDKVDSKHDVKITMEIGKRVLVREDSPEATNVRTLIKQFPTGESAWLSAANDDRPRYFHITPGHPSSIAIGSVIYDGPAQPIASISVVGPKERISPDCYKVMGEKTAAAARILSGI
;
A
#
# COMPACT_ATOMS: atom_id res chain seq x y z
N MET A 1 -23.61 17.15 -2.36
CA MET A 1 -23.96 17.04 -0.94
C MET A 1 -22.79 16.40 -0.21
N ALA A 2 -22.24 17.06 0.82
CA ALA A 2 -21.19 16.44 1.63
C ALA A 2 -21.81 15.25 2.38
N VAL A 3 -21.27 14.06 2.20
CA VAL A 3 -21.68 12.86 2.96
C VAL A 3 -21.27 13.08 4.42
N LYS A 4 -22.24 13.09 5.31
CA LYS A 4 -22.01 13.30 6.75
C LYS A 4 -21.52 11.96 7.34
N THR A 5 -20.26 11.89 7.72
CA THR A 5 -19.67 10.70 8.35
C THR A 5 -20.16 10.54 9.81
N LEU A 6 -20.04 9.33 10.36
CA LEU A 6 -20.37 9.03 11.75
C LEU A 6 -19.09 9.11 12.60
N GLN A 7 -18.93 10.21 13.34
CA GLN A 7 -17.76 10.46 14.17
C GLN A 7 -17.41 9.30 15.14
N THR A 8 -18.42 8.60 15.65
CA THR A 8 -18.20 7.44 16.54
C THR A 8 -17.52 6.29 15.82
N VAL A 9 -17.85 6.07 14.53
CA VAL A 9 -17.23 5.03 13.72
C VAL A 9 -15.80 5.41 13.37
N GLU A 10 -15.58 6.67 12.98
CA GLU A 10 -14.24 7.20 12.71
C GLU A 10 -13.33 7.04 13.93
N ASN A 11 -13.81 7.45 15.11
CA ASN A 11 -13.08 7.30 16.36
C ASN A 11 -12.77 5.83 16.69
N ALA A 12 -13.72 4.92 16.43
CA ALA A 12 -13.50 3.49 16.70
C ALA A 12 -12.43 2.87 15.78
N LEU A 13 -12.42 3.25 14.51
CA LEU A 13 -11.39 2.81 13.56
C LEU A 13 -10.02 3.39 13.93
N ALA A 14 -9.96 4.69 14.26
CA ALA A 14 -8.71 5.32 14.70
C ALA A 14 -8.18 4.69 16.01
N VAL A 15 -9.05 4.34 16.96
CA VAL A 15 -8.65 3.60 18.18
C VAL A 15 -8.05 2.24 17.82
N LEU A 16 -8.62 1.52 16.87
CA LEU A 16 -8.10 0.23 16.44
C LEU A 16 -6.69 0.35 15.84
N GLU A 17 -6.44 1.39 15.03
CA GLU A 17 -5.14 1.69 14.45
C GLU A 17 -4.11 2.02 15.55
N VAL A 18 -4.47 2.87 16.53
CA VAL A 18 -3.58 3.22 17.65
C VAL A 18 -3.28 2.01 18.54
N VAL A 19 -4.27 1.12 18.77
CA VAL A 19 -4.02 -0.14 19.49
C VAL A 19 -3.04 -1.01 18.71
N ALA A 20 -3.15 -1.07 17.39
CA ALA A 20 -2.22 -1.84 16.55
C ALA A 20 -0.77 -1.35 16.68
N GLU A 21 -0.57 -0.04 16.76
CA GLU A 21 0.76 0.57 16.83
C GLU A 21 1.39 0.52 18.23
N LEU A 22 0.57 0.74 19.28
CA LEU A 22 1.06 0.99 20.64
C LEU A 22 0.74 -0.13 21.65
N GLN A 23 0.24 -1.28 21.18
CA GLN A 23 -0.12 -2.40 22.05
C GLN A 23 1.08 -2.98 22.81
N PRO A 24 0.88 -3.38 24.08
CA PRO A 24 -0.37 -3.28 24.84
C PRO A 24 -0.59 -1.87 25.40
N ILE A 25 -1.80 -1.31 25.22
CA ILE A 25 -2.10 0.07 25.62
C ILE A 25 -3.26 0.15 26.62
N GLY A 26 -3.09 0.95 27.68
CA GLY A 26 -4.13 1.22 28.68
C GLY A 26 -5.04 2.37 28.27
N VAL A 27 -6.29 2.37 28.81
CA VAL A 27 -7.32 3.39 28.50
C VAL A 27 -6.82 4.83 28.65
N SER A 28 -6.08 5.14 29.73
CA SER A 28 -5.61 6.50 30.00
C SER A 28 -4.50 6.95 29.04
N ALA A 29 -3.65 6.04 28.59
CA ALA A 29 -2.63 6.31 27.59
C ALA A 29 -3.25 6.54 26.21
N LEU A 30 -4.21 5.70 25.82
CA LEU A 30 -4.98 5.84 24.58
C LEU A 30 -5.72 7.19 24.54
N ALA A 31 -6.50 7.52 25.60
CA ALA A 31 -7.25 8.76 25.68
C ALA A 31 -6.36 10.00 25.51
N ARG A 32 -5.17 9.98 26.11
CA ARG A 32 -4.19 11.05 25.98
C ARG A 32 -3.58 11.12 24.58
N HIS A 33 -3.23 9.97 23.99
CA HIS A 33 -2.66 9.90 22.65
C HIS A 33 -3.62 10.46 21.60
N MET A 34 -4.91 10.12 21.72
CA MET A 34 -5.96 10.53 20.78
C MET A 34 -6.63 11.86 21.13
N ASN A 35 -6.19 12.53 22.21
CA ASN A 35 -6.81 13.75 22.72
C ASN A 35 -8.35 13.62 22.88
N MET A 36 -8.80 12.49 23.44
CA MET A 36 -10.21 12.21 23.67
C MET A 36 -10.50 11.97 25.16
N ASP A 37 -11.79 12.13 25.52
CA ASP A 37 -12.26 11.83 26.87
C ASP A 37 -12.08 10.34 27.21
N LYS A 38 -11.67 10.08 28.47
CA LYS A 38 -11.36 8.74 28.97
C LYS A 38 -12.58 7.79 28.93
N ASN A 39 -13.79 8.31 29.19
CA ASN A 39 -15.00 7.49 29.16
C ASN A 39 -15.33 7.09 27.72
N THR A 40 -15.13 8.00 26.76
CA THR A 40 -15.30 7.73 25.33
C THR A 40 -14.27 6.67 24.86
N ALA A 41 -12.99 6.83 25.20
CA ALA A 41 -11.97 5.83 24.90
C ALA A 41 -12.30 4.46 25.47
N GLN A 42 -12.75 4.41 26.75
CA GLN A 42 -13.15 3.18 27.41
C GLN A 42 -14.35 2.50 26.72
N ARG A 43 -15.37 3.27 26.35
CA ARG A 43 -16.57 2.73 25.66
C ARG A 43 -16.20 2.16 24.29
N ILE A 44 -15.32 2.80 23.54
CA ILE A 44 -14.83 2.31 22.25
C ILE A 44 -14.06 1.01 22.45
N LEU A 45 -13.11 0.97 23.40
CA LEU A 45 -12.35 -0.26 23.68
C LEU A 45 -13.25 -1.43 24.11
N ILE A 46 -14.26 -1.19 24.95
CA ILE A 46 -15.23 -2.22 25.34
C ILE A 46 -16.00 -2.72 24.11
N THR A 47 -16.43 -1.82 23.23
CA THR A 47 -17.19 -2.18 22.02
C THR A 47 -16.35 -2.98 21.05
N LEU A 48 -15.10 -2.57 20.80
CA LEU A 48 -14.15 -3.31 19.96
C LEU A 48 -13.80 -4.67 20.57
N GLY A 49 -13.69 -4.74 21.91
CA GLY A 49 -13.48 -5.98 22.63
C GLY A 49 -14.69 -6.93 22.54
N ALA A 50 -15.91 -6.41 22.73
CA ALA A 50 -17.14 -7.19 22.55
C ALA A 50 -17.31 -7.69 21.10
N SER A 51 -16.80 -6.92 20.12
CA SER A 51 -16.76 -7.32 18.71
C SER A 51 -15.60 -8.29 18.40
N GLY A 52 -14.72 -8.57 19.36
CA GLY A 52 -13.63 -9.53 19.26
C GLY A 52 -12.39 -9.05 18.48
N TYR A 53 -12.26 -7.75 18.18
CA TYR A 53 -11.10 -7.20 17.49
C TYR A 53 -9.90 -6.95 18.40
N ILE A 54 -10.17 -6.64 19.67
CA ILE A 54 -9.17 -6.44 20.70
C ILE A 54 -9.52 -7.26 21.95
N GLN A 55 -8.54 -7.51 22.79
CA GLN A 55 -8.71 -8.19 24.06
C GLN A 55 -7.86 -7.53 25.13
N LYS A 56 -8.19 -7.79 26.41
CA LYS A 56 -7.31 -7.43 27.49
C LYS A 56 -6.15 -8.42 27.57
N GLN A 57 -4.96 -7.92 27.82
CA GLN A 57 -3.80 -8.74 28.09
C GLN A 57 -4.05 -9.62 29.33
N ASN A 58 -3.57 -10.86 29.29
CA ASN A 58 -3.67 -11.77 30.43
C ASN A 58 -3.07 -11.14 31.70
N GLN A 59 -3.88 -11.06 32.76
CA GLN A 59 -3.55 -10.44 34.07
C GLN A 59 -3.33 -8.91 34.03
N GLY A 60 -3.73 -8.20 32.96
CA GLY A 60 -3.56 -6.75 32.81
C GLY A 60 -4.86 -6.00 32.53
N THR A 61 -4.76 -4.66 32.54
CA THR A 61 -5.84 -3.74 32.11
C THR A 61 -5.59 -3.14 30.72
N ALA A 62 -4.45 -3.46 30.11
CA ALA A 62 -4.07 -3.01 28.79
C ALA A 62 -4.74 -3.85 27.70
N TRP A 63 -4.92 -3.23 26.54
CA TRP A 63 -5.60 -3.79 25.37
C TRP A 63 -4.60 -4.11 24.26
N GLU A 64 -4.86 -5.19 23.54
CA GLU A 64 -4.08 -5.66 22.42
C GLU A 64 -5.00 -6.21 21.31
N LEU A 65 -4.50 -6.32 20.09
CA LEU A 65 -5.23 -6.90 18.96
C LEU A 65 -5.45 -8.39 19.17
N THR A 66 -6.56 -8.90 18.62
CA THR A 66 -6.80 -10.34 18.50
C THR A 66 -6.45 -10.84 17.08
N PRO A 67 -6.26 -12.16 16.91
CA PRO A 67 -6.09 -12.77 15.60
C PRO A 67 -7.27 -12.56 14.62
N ARG A 68 -8.42 -12.07 15.10
CA ARG A 68 -9.57 -11.74 14.24
C ARG A 68 -9.22 -10.72 13.16
N VAL A 69 -8.31 -9.78 13.44
CA VAL A 69 -7.84 -8.80 12.46
C VAL A 69 -7.16 -9.48 11.27
N LEU A 70 -6.39 -10.56 11.51
CA LEU A 70 -5.77 -11.35 10.44
C LEU A 70 -6.79 -11.99 9.51
N SER A 71 -7.95 -12.41 10.04
CA SER A 71 -9.00 -13.02 9.21
C SER A 71 -9.62 -12.04 8.22
N LEU A 72 -9.67 -10.76 8.55
CA LEU A 72 -10.08 -9.70 7.61
C LEU A 72 -8.98 -9.42 6.60
N SER A 73 -7.76 -9.24 7.07
CA SER A 73 -6.59 -9.00 6.22
C SER A 73 -6.43 -10.10 5.15
N ASN A 74 -6.61 -11.36 5.53
CA ASN A 74 -6.51 -12.49 4.61
C ASN A 74 -7.60 -12.52 3.52
N ARG A 75 -8.65 -11.72 3.64
CA ARG A 75 -9.72 -11.61 2.62
C ARG A 75 -9.52 -10.40 1.70
N VAL A 76 -8.62 -9.51 2.05
CA VAL A 76 -8.35 -8.30 1.25
C VAL A 76 -7.50 -8.68 0.04
N ALA A 77 -8.01 -8.37 -1.14
CA ALA A 77 -7.29 -8.52 -2.41
C ALA A 77 -6.61 -9.90 -2.59
N VAL A 78 -7.22 -10.97 -2.07
CA VAL A 78 -6.66 -12.34 -2.09
C VAL A 78 -6.28 -12.74 -3.51
N ASN A 79 -7.13 -12.48 -4.48
CA ASN A 79 -6.86 -12.84 -5.87
C ASN A 79 -5.64 -12.09 -6.41
N LEU A 80 -5.58 -10.78 -6.20
CA LEU A 80 -4.46 -9.96 -6.65
C LEU A 80 -3.15 -10.36 -5.97
N ARG A 81 -3.15 -10.57 -4.65
CA ARG A 81 -1.95 -11.04 -3.90
C ARG A 81 -1.45 -12.38 -4.41
N ASN A 82 -2.36 -13.34 -4.59
CA ASN A 82 -2.01 -14.69 -5.08
C ASN A 82 -1.44 -14.64 -6.50
N SER A 83 -2.07 -13.87 -7.39
CA SER A 83 -1.60 -13.69 -8.76
C SER A 83 -0.25 -12.97 -8.81
N ALA A 84 -0.04 -11.96 -7.94
CA ALA A 84 1.17 -11.16 -7.93
C ALA A 84 2.38 -11.88 -7.29
N ARG A 85 2.16 -12.92 -6.49
CA ARG A 85 3.24 -13.56 -5.72
C ARG A 85 4.39 -14.06 -6.58
N HIS A 86 4.07 -14.70 -7.69
CA HIS A 86 5.08 -15.18 -8.64
C HIS A 86 5.86 -14.01 -9.27
N GLN A 87 5.15 -12.96 -9.69
CA GLN A 87 5.77 -11.78 -10.31
C GLN A 87 6.67 -11.03 -9.34
N LEU A 88 6.27 -10.91 -8.06
CA LEU A 88 7.11 -10.32 -7.01
C LEU A 88 8.41 -11.11 -6.81
N GLN A 89 8.30 -12.45 -6.76
CA GLN A 89 9.46 -13.33 -6.60
C GLN A 89 10.42 -13.22 -7.79
N GLU A 90 9.89 -13.24 -9.00
CA GLU A 90 10.68 -13.12 -10.23
C GLU A 90 11.38 -11.75 -10.29
N LEU A 91 10.66 -10.64 -10.06
CA LEU A 91 11.25 -9.31 -10.05
C LEU A 91 12.37 -9.18 -9.01
N SER A 92 12.10 -9.63 -7.77
CA SER A 92 13.12 -9.57 -6.72
C SER A 92 14.34 -10.42 -7.05
N GLN A 93 14.15 -11.60 -7.64
CA GLN A 93 15.23 -12.48 -8.03
C GLN A 93 16.07 -11.93 -9.19
N VAL A 94 15.41 -11.40 -10.22
CA VAL A 94 16.09 -10.94 -11.45
C VAL A 94 16.76 -9.59 -11.26
N ILE A 95 16.11 -8.69 -10.49
CA ILE A 95 16.63 -7.34 -10.24
C ILE A 95 17.55 -7.30 -9.02
N GLY A 96 17.35 -8.21 -8.06
CA GLY A 96 18.11 -8.27 -6.80
C GLY A 96 17.58 -7.36 -5.70
N GLU A 97 16.57 -6.53 -5.95
CA GLU A 97 16.03 -5.56 -5.01
C GLU A 97 14.66 -5.98 -4.45
N THR A 98 14.17 -5.26 -3.44
CA THR A 98 12.87 -5.54 -2.83
C THR A 98 11.75 -5.24 -3.82
N ALA A 99 10.87 -6.22 -4.08
CA ALA A 99 9.68 -6.07 -4.90
C ALA A 99 8.44 -5.84 -4.04
N LEU A 100 7.58 -4.90 -4.43
CA LEU A 100 6.44 -4.41 -3.67
C LEU A 100 5.17 -4.44 -4.52
N LEU A 101 4.05 -4.83 -3.91
CA LEU A 101 2.71 -4.74 -4.47
C LEU A 101 1.88 -3.73 -3.68
N TRP A 102 1.42 -2.68 -4.33
CA TRP A 102 0.61 -1.63 -3.76
C TRP A 102 -0.81 -1.68 -4.29
N GLN A 103 -1.81 -1.61 -3.43
CA GLN A 103 -3.20 -1.42 -3.83
C GLN A 103 -3.55 0.06 -3.82
N PHE A 104 -4.31 0.50 -4.81
CA PHE A 104 -4.82 1.85 -4.92
C PHE A 104 -6.23 1.96 -4.37
N THR A 105 -6.49 3.04 -3.64
CA THR A 105 -7.84 3.50 -3.28
C THR A 105 -7.91 4.99 -3.58
N PHE A 106 -9.03 5.42 -4.15
CA PHE A 106 -9.26 6.82 -4.48
C PHE A 106 -10.28 7.42 -3.51
N ASP A 107 -9.94 8.58 -2.96
CA ASP A 107 -10.83 9.39 -2.13
C ASP A 107 -10.91 10.79 -2.75
N GLY A 108 -11.98 11.03 -3.53
CA GLY A 108 -12.08 12.21 -4.38
C GLY A 108 -10.92 12.28 -5.38
N THR A 109 -10.07 13.31 -5.22
CA THR A 109 -8.86 13.49 -6.05
C THR A 109 -7.62 12.80 -5.46
N ASP A 110 -7.67 12.35 -4.22
CA ASP A 110 -6.54 11.75 -3.54
C ASP A 110 -6.36 10.27 -3.88
N LEU A 111 -5.14 9.89 -4.18
CA LEU A 111 -4.72 8.51 -4.40
C LEU A 111 -4.01 8.00 -3.15
N ASN A 112 -4.59 7.00 -2.50
CA ASN A 112 -3.96 6.27 -1.41
C ASN A 112 -3.39 4.96 -1.95
N ALA A 113 -2.13 4.68 -1.63
CA ALA A 113 -1.49 3.41 -1.92
C ALA A 113 -1.23 2.65 -0.61
N THR A 114 -1.72 1.41 -0.52
CA THR A 114 -1.49 0.54 0.64
C THR A 114 -0.64 -0.66 0.22
N LEU A 115 0.45 -0.92 0.94
CA LEU A 115 1.32 -2.07 0.66
C LEU A 115 0.60 -3.37 1.00
N LEU A 116 0.32 -4.19 -0.01
CA LEU A 116 -0.38 -5.47 0.13
C LEU A 116 0.54 -6.65 0.35
N ASP A 117 1.64 -6.71 -0.38
CA ASP A 117 2.59 -7.81 -0.33
C ASP A 117 3.98 -7.34 -0.77
N LYS A 118 5.00 -8.10 -0.41
CA LYS A 118 6.39 -7.84 -0.78
C LYS A 118 7.23 -9.10 -0.85
N VAL A 119 8.33 -9.00 -1.58
CA VAL A 119 9.46 -9.93 -1.52
C VAL A 119 10.70 -9.11 -1.25
N ASP A 120 11.29 -9.30 -0.08
CA ASP A 120 12.48 -8.57 0.33
C ASP A 120 13.72 -9.01 -0.48
N SER A 121 14.56 -8.03 -0.80
CA SER A 121 15.90 -8.27 -1.35
C SER A 121 16.71 -9.21 -0.44
N LYS A 122 17.57 -10.02 -1.05
CA LYS A 122 18.51 -10.89 -0.32
C LYS A 122 19.77 -10.16 0.16
N HIS A 123 19.97 -8.89 -0.22
CA HIS A 123 21.09 -8.09 0.25
C HIS A 123 20.97 -7.80 1.76
N ASP A 124 22.09 -7.75 2.46
CA ASP A 124 22.12 -7.37 3.89
C ASP A 124 21.62 -5.95 4.10
N VAL A 125 22.00 -5.02 3.24
CA VAL A 125 21.47 -3.65 3.21
C VAL A 125 20.39 -3.58 2.13
N LYS A 126 19.15 -3.38 2.55
CA LYS A 126 17.98 -3.32 1.68
C LYS A 126 16.99 -2.26 2.12
N ILE A 127 16.21 -1.76 1.19
CA ILE A 127 15.04 -0.95 1.48
C ILE A 127 13.85 -1.89 1.63
N THR A 128 13.13 -1.79 2.73
CA THR A 128 11.92 -2.57 2.97
C THR A 128 10.86 -1.73 3.66
N MET A 129 9.61 -2.18 3.60
CA MET A 129 8.46 -1.51 4.20
C MET A 129 7.54 -2.56 4.82
N GLU A 130 6.75 -2.15 5.81
CA GLU A 130 5.77 -3.04 6.44
C GLU A 130 4.51 -3.18 5.59
N ILE A 131 3.97 -4.41 5.52
CA ILE A 131 2.68 -4.69 4.88
C ILE A 131 1.60 -3.92 5.65
N GLY A 132 0.68 -3.29 4.93
CA GLY A 132 -0.34 -2.40 5.49
C GLY A 132 0.06 -0.92 5.53
N LYS A 133 1.34 -0.59 5.28
CA LYS A 133 1.77 0.81 5.19
C LYS A 133 0.96 1.55 4.13
N ARG A 134 0.41 2.71 4.52
CA ARG A 134 -0.33 3.61 3.63
C ARG A 134 0.53 4.81 3.25
N VAL A 135 0.46 5.18 1.99
CA VAL A 135 1.09 6.37 1.43
C VAL A 135 0.02 7.18 0.71
N LEU A 136 -0.14 8.43 1.11
CA LEU A 136 -0.98 9.38 0.39
C LEU A 136 -0.18 10.01 -0.74
N VAL A 137 -0.60 9.72 -1.97
CA VAL A 137 0.00 10.28 -3.19
C VAL A 137 -0.78 11.55 -3.55
N ARG A 138 -0.38 12.67 -2.94
CA ARG A 138 -1.03 13.98 -3.14
C ARG A 138 -0.83 14.49 -4.56
N GLU A 139 -1.80 15.25 -5.06
CA GLU A 139 -1.79 15.75 -6.45
C GLU A 139 -0.60 16.68 -6.76
N ASP A 140 -0.10 17.37 -5.76
CA ASP A 140 1.01 18.34 -5.82
C ASP A 140 2.40 17.73 -5.58
N SER A 141 2.49 16.43 -5.24
CA SER A 141 3.79 15.79 -5.03
C SER A 141 4.43 15.34 -6.35
N PRO A 142 5.77 15.44 -6.49
CA PRO A 142 6.47 14.94 -7.67
C PRO A 142 6.24 13.43 -7.92
N GLU A 143 6.13 12.66 -6.84
CA GLU A 143 5.85 11.22 -6.89
C GLU A 143 4.45 10.94 -7.45
N ALA A 144 3.46 11.73 -7.02
CA ALA A 144 2.10 11.66 -7.54
C ALA A 144 2.06 11.97 -9.02
N THR A 145 2.80 12.96 -9.45
CA THR A 145 2.85 13.37 -10.86
C THR A 145 3.29 12.21 -11.75
N ASN A 146 4.29 11.46 -11.34
CA ASN A 146 4.78 10.32 -12.12
C ASN A 146 3.76 9.18 -12.20
N VAL A 147 3.17 8.77 -11.07
CA VAL A 147 2.14 7.71 -11.03
C VAL A 147 0.87 8.16 -11.73
N ARG A 148 0.39 9.39 -11.46
CA ARG A 148 -0.82 9.94 -12.10
C ARG A 148 -0.63 10.23 -13.57
N THR A 149 0.56 10.64 -13.99
CA THR A 149 0.88 10.82 -15.40
C THR A 149 0.77 9.49 -16.12
N LEU A 150 1.31 8.41 -15.53
CA LEU A 150 1.18 7.08 -16.09
C LEU A 150 -0.29 6.64 -16.18
N ILE A 151 -1.07 6.85 -15.11
CA ILE A 151 -2.51 6.57 -15.08
C ILE A 151 -3.26 7.39 -16.16
N LYS A 152 -2.93 8.68 -16.34
CA LYS A 152 -3.54 9.55 -17.34
C LYS A 152 -3.09 9.25 -18.78
N GLN A 153 -1.87 8.80 -18.96
CA GLN A 153 -1.32 8.45 -20.29
C GLN A 153 -1.98 7.20 -20.88
N PHE A 154 -2.51 6.32 -20.02
CA PHE A 154 -3.15 5.06 -20.42
C PHE A 154 -4.59 4.95 -19.89
N PRO A 155 -5.47 5.94 -20.20
CA PRO A 155 -6.72 6.08 -19.45
C PRO A 155 -7.85 5.17 -19.90
N THR A 156 -7.84 4.56 -21.08
CA THR A 156 -9.05 3.86 -21.54
C THR A 156 -8.82 2.86 -22.67
N GLY A 157 -9.21 1.61 -22.43
CA GLY A 157 -9.57 0.63 -23.43
C GLY A 157 -8.47 -0.34 -23.84
N GLU A 158 -8.89 -1.56 -24.10
CA GLU A 158 -8.10 -2.67 -24.64
C GLU A 158 -7.31 -2.23 -25.91
N SER A 159 -7.91 -1.35 -26.73
CA SER A 159 -7.28 -0.73 -27.87
C SER A 159 -6.11 0.19 -27.51
N ALA A 160 -6.11 0.83 -26.34
CA ALA A 160 -5.02 1.72 -25.91
C ALA A 160 -3.76 0.93 -25.53
N TRP A 161 -3.90 -0.27 -24.94
CA TRP A 161 -2.77 -1.15 -24.69
C TRP A 161 -2.24 -1.79 -25.99
N LEU A 162 -3.11 -2.14 -26.92
CA LEU A 162 -2.75 -2.74 -28.21
C LEU A 162 -2.20 -1.70 -29.19
N SER A 163 -2.76 -0.48 -29.24
CA SER A 163 -2.22 0.61 -30.05
C SER A 163 -0.91 1.16 -29.52
N ALA A 164 -0.68 1.04 -28.23
CA ALA A 164 0.57 1.41 -27.58
C ALA A 164 1.73 0.40 -27.80
N ALA A 165 1.52 -0.69 -28.53
CA ALA A 165 2.62 -1.55 -28.99
C ALA A 165 3.63 -0.78 -29.88
N ASN A 166 3.20 0.33 -30.50
CA ASN A 166 4.02 1.24 -31.31
C ASN A 166 4.33 2.58 -30.60
N ASP A 167 4.07 2.68 -29.28
CA ASP A 167 4.27 3.91 -28.51
C ASP A 167 5.54 3.78 -27.66
N ASP A 168 6.57 4.57 -27.98
CA ASP A 168 7.85 4.61 -27.28
C ASP A 168 7.79 5.21 -25.85
N ARG A 169 6.59 5.63 -25.38
CA ARG A 169 6.45 6.19 -24.04
C ARG A 169 6.69 5.14 -22.96
N PRO A 170 7.48 5.46 -21.91
CA PRO A 170 7.74 4.52 -20.83
C PRO A 170 6.44 4.18 -20.07
N ARG A 171 6.18 2.89 -19.89
CA ARG A 171 5.02 2.35 -19.13
C ARG A 171 5.38 2.09 -17.67
N TYR A 172 6.37 2.76 -17.18
CA TYR A 172 6.82 2.69 -15.81
C TYR A 172 7.07 4.09 -15.27
N PHE A 173 6.99 4.21 -13.96
CA PHE A 173 7.37 5.40 -13.20
C PHE A 173 8.62 5.14 -12.38
N HIS A 174 9.35 6.20 -12.04
CA HIS A 174 10.36 6.16 -10.99
C HIS A 174 10.09 7.27 -9.98
N ILE A 175 10.27 6.95 -8.71
CA ILE A 175 10.02 7.85 -7.59
C ILE A 175 11.10 7.70 -6.52
N THR A 176 11.22 8.69 -5.66
CA THR A 176 12.06 8.65 -4.46
C THR A 176 11.16 8.46 -3.24
N PRO A 177 10.88 7.20 -2.81
CA PRO A 177 9.90 6.96 -1.76
C PRO A 177 10.45 7.32 -0.38
N GLY A 178 10.02 8.43 0.17
CA GLY A 178 10.18 8.76 1.59
C GLY A 178 11.60 8.97 2.13
N HIS A 179 12.63 8.46 1.47
CA HIS A 179 14.02 8.61 1.85
C HIS A 179 14.88 9.03 0.65
N PRO A 180 15.69 10.10 0.77
CA PRO A 180 16.43 10.64 -0.38
C PRO A 180 17.45 9.70 -1.02
N SER A 181 17.90 8.67 -0.29
CA SER A 181 18.84 7.65 -0.79
C SER A 181 18.14 6.42 -1.38
N SER A 182 16.84 6.43 -1.54
CA SER A 182 16.09 5.32 -2.14
C SER A 182 15.49 5.72 -3.48
N ILE A 183 15.30 4.74 -4.35
CA ILE A 183 14.58 4.87 -5.60
C ILE A 183 13.64 3.68 -5.77
N ALA A 184 12.44 3.94 -6.25
CA ALA A 184 11.50 2.90 -6.65
C ALA A 184 11.16 3.07 -8.13
N ILE A 185 11.09 1.94 -8.84
CA ILE A 185 10.68 1.86 -10.23
C ILE A 185 9.51 0.89 -10.31
N GLY A 186 8.41 1.29 -10.93
CA GLY A 186 7.20 0.49 -10.94
C GLY A 186 6.29 0.76 -12.10
N SER A 187 5.25 -0.06 -12.21
CA SER A 187 4.20 0.07 -13.21
C SER A 187 2.82 -0.15 -12.61
N VAL A 188 1.80 0.42 -13.25
CA VAL A 188 0.41 0.37 -12.79
C VAL A 188 -0.26 -0.91 -13.29
N ILE A 189 -1.05 -1.54 -12.42
CA ILE A 189 -1.91 -2.70 -12.71
C ILE A 189 -3.34 -2.19 -12.87
N TYR A 190 -4.01 -2.63 -13.92
CA TYR A 190 -5.37 -2.23 -14.24
C TYR A 190 -6.35 -3.41 -14.10
N ASP A 191 -7.57 -3.12 -13.69
CA ASP A 191 -8.71 -4.04 -13.80
C ASP A 191 -9.53 -3.66 -15.03
N GLY A 192 -9.46 -4.52 -16.04
CA GLY A 192 -10.04 -4.20 -17.34
C GLY A 192 -9.38 -3.01 -18.03
N PRO A 193 -10.08 -2.36 -18.96
CA PRO A 193 -9.47 -1.43 -19.91
C PRO A 193 -9.04 -0.07 -19.34
N ALA A 194 -9.45 0.31 -18.11
CA ALA A 194 -9.26 1.68 -17.65
C ALA A 194 -9.12 1.91 -16.15
N GLN A 195 -9.36 0.93 -15.30
CA GLN A 195 -9.37 1.16 -13.86
C GLN A 195 -8.04 0.78 -13.22
N PRO A 196 -7.21 1.77 -12.82
CA PRO A 196 -5.99 1.49 -12.07
C PRO A 196 -6.37 0.98 -10.66
N ILE A 197 -5.94 -0.23 -10.33
CA ILE A 197 -6.26 -0.87 -9.04
C ILE A 197 -5.05 -1.03 -8.14
N ALA A 198 -3.85 -1.07 -8.73
CA ALA A 198 -2.63 -1.39 -7.99
C ALA A 198 -1.38 -0.91 -8.76
N SER A 199 -0.22 -1.10 -8.14
CA SER A 199 1.06 -1.06 -8.84
C SER A 199 1.99 -2.16 -8.31
N ILE A 200 2.89 -2.61 -9.19
CA ILE A 200 4.03 -3.45 -8.83
C ILE A 200 5.31 -2.65 -9.04
N SER A 201 6.22 -2.69 -8.08
CA SER A 201 7.43 -1.89 -8.13
C SER A 201 8.60 -2.62 -7.50
N VAL A 202 9.81 -2.17 -7.80
CA VAL A 202 11.04 -2.56 -7.10
C VAL A 202 11.62 -1.33 -6.43
N VAL A 203 12.21 -1.51 -5.24
CA VAL A 203 12.80 -0.42 -4.46
C VAL A 203 14.16 -0.85 -3.93
N GLY A 204 15.13 0.03 -4.06
CA GLY A 204 16.47 -0.20 -3.53
C GLY A 204 17.23 1.12 -3.30
N PRO A 205 18.46 1.05 -2.78
CA PRO A 205 19.34 2.19 -2.64
C PRO A 205 19.72 2.78 -4.00
N LYS A 206 19.85 4.10 -4.08
CA LYS A 206 20.28 4.82 -5.30
C LYS A 206 21.65 4.41 -5.79
N GLU A 207 22.51 3.97 -4.88
CA GLU A 207 23.84 3.49 -5.18
C GLU A 207 23.86 2.22 -6.03
N ARG A 208 22.79 1.42 -5.96
CA ARG A 208 22.63 0.20 -6.76
C ARG A 208 21.67 0.37 -7.94
N ILE A 209 20.75 1.32 -7.84
CA ILE A 209 19.77 1.62 -8.90
C ILE A 209 20.19 2.94 -9.57
N SER A 210 21.14 2.86 -10.49
CA SER A 210 21.58 4.01 -11.30
C SER A 210 20.57 4.33 -12.41
N PRO A 211 20.57 5.57 -12.94
CA PRO A 211 19.70 5.95 -14.06
C PRO A 211 19.79 5.04 -15.28
N ASP A 212 20.95 4.45 -15.54
CA ASP A 212 21.17 3.53 -16.67
C ASP A 212 20.35 2.24 -16.54
N CYS A 213 19.99 1.85 -15.29
CA CYS A 213 19.18 0.68 -15.02
C CYS A 213 17.66 0.94 -15.15
N TYR A 214 17.22 2.21 -15.15
CA TYR A 214 15.78 2.56 -15.08
C TYR A 214 14.97 1.98 -16.22
N LYS A 215 15.49 2.00 -17.44
CA LYS A 215 14.79 1.45 -18.61
C LYS A 215 14.59 -0.06 -18.45
N VAL A 216 15.64 -0.80 -18.16
CA VAL A 216 15.59 -2.26 -18.03
C VAL A 216 14.69 -2.70 -16.87
N MET A 217 14.84 -2.06 -15.73
CA MET A 217 14.00 -2.36 -14.55
C MET A 217 12.54 -1.96 -14.79
N GLY A 218 12.32 -0.82 -15.44
CA GLY A 218 11.00 -0.33 -15.81
C GLY A 218 10.27 -1.24 -16.79
N GLU A 219 10.96 -1.73 -17.82
CA GLU A 219 10.40 -2.71 -18.77
C GLU A 219 10.01 -4.02 -18.09
N LYS A 220 10.80 -4.50 -17.13
CA LYS A 220 10.47 -5.70 -16.33
C LYS A 220 9.26 -5.48 -15.44
N THR A 221 9.19 -4.35 -14.75
CA THR A 221 8.01 -4.03 -13.91
C THR A 221 6.76 -3.83 -14.76
N ALA A 222 6.87 -3.22 -15.95
CA ALA A 222 5.78 -3.06 -16.89
C ALA A 222 5.28 -4.41 -17.45
N ALA A 223 6.19 -5.34 -17.75
CA ALA A 223 5.83 -6.69 -18.17
C ALA A 223 5.05 -7.44 -17.07
N ALA A 224 5.53 -7.37 -15.83
CA ALA A 224 4.83 -7.96 -14.69
C ALA A 224 3.45 -7.33 -14.46
N ALA A 225 3.33 -6.01 -14.53
CA ALA A 225 2.06 -5.30 -14.39
C ALA A 225 1.06 -5.69 -15.49
N ARG A 226 1.53 -5.88 -16.73
CA ARG A 226 0.69 -6.33 -17.84
C ARG A 226 0.10 -7.72 -17.58
N ILE A 227 0.93 -8.67 -17.14
CA ILE A 227 0.46 -10.02 -16.78
C ILE A 227 -0.62 -9.93 -15.70
N LEU A 228 -0.42 -9.10 -14.67
CA LEU A 228 -1.36 -8.92 -13.57
C LEU A 228 -2.65 -8.18 -13.97
N SER A 229 -2.60 -7.41 -15.03
CA SER A 229 -3.78 -6.75 -15.61
C SER A 229 -4.60 -7.69 -16.52
N GLY A 230 -4.16 -8.93 -16.74
CA GLY A 230 -4.84 -9.89 -17.61
C GLY A 230 -4.75 -9.56 -19.10
N ILE A 231 -3.68 -8.87 -19.53
CA ILE A 231 -3.49 -8.36 -20.89
C ILE A 231 -2.23 -8.96 -21.51
#